data_60da7d3aabecde3f0f27e53ef2722ad4
#
_entry.id   60da7d3aabecde3f0f27e53ef2722ad4
#
_cell.length_a   1.000
_cell.length_b   1.000
_cell.length_c   1.000
_cell.angle_alpha   90.00
_cell.angle_beta   90.00
_cell.angle_gamma   90.00
#
_symmetry.space_group_name_H-M   'P 1'
#
loop_
_entity.id
_entity.type
_entity.pdbx_description
1 polymer ?
#
loop_
_entity_poly.entity_id
_entity_poly.type
_entity_poly.pdbx_seq_one_letter_code
_entity_poly.pdbx_strand_id
1 'polypeptide(L)'
;MRKLLIFSSLVVLLGVSSCIKEKQTGADLVVGDVVPDFTAVMSDGSEVTGAQLREGVCCIVFFTTSCPDCRQVLPHMQRLRNEYQPQGVRFAFISRAEGAESIREYWIANGYNIPFSAQTDRDIYELFAASRVPRIYICRDGLIKSIFTDSPTLSYEELAAAIDICIL
;
A
#
# COMPACT_ATOMS: atom_id res chain seq x y z
N MET A 1 66.94 34.78 6.31
CA MET A 1 65.84 34.48 7.23
C MET A 1 64.53 34.45 6.41
N ARG A 2 64.08 33.24 5.98
CA ARG A 2 62.86 33.05 5.15
C ARG A 2 61.76 32.55 6.08
N LYS A 3 60.74 33.36 6.31
CA LYS A 3 59.54 32.98 7.05
C LYS A 3 58.63 32.16 6.13
N LEU A 4 58.39 30.90 6.52
CA LEU A 4 57.48 29.97 5.87
C LEU A 4 56.10 30.20 6.44
N LEU A 5 55.15 30.68 5.62
CA LEU A 5 53.73 30.82 5.99
C LEU A 5 53.01 29.52 5.62
N ILE A 6 52.59 28.79 6.63
CA ILE A 6 51.76 27.58 6.49
C ILE A 6 50.29 28.03 6.40
N PHE A 7 49.70 27.92 5.21
CA PHE A 7 48.24 28.08 5.03
C PHE A 7 47.56 26.77 5.44
N SER A 8 46.91 26.79 6.59
CA SER A 8 46.03 25.71 7.02
C SER A 8 44.66 25.83 6.32
N SER A 9 44.42 24.95 5.34
CA SER A 9 43.13 24.86 4.65
C SER A 9 42.16 24.05 5.49
N LEU A 10 41.23 24.76 6.12
CA LEU A 10 40.12 24.15 6.88
C LEU A 10 39.03 23.67 5.90
N VAL A 11 39.04 22.37 5.60
CA VAL A 11 37.98 21.74 4.81
C VAL A 11 36.80 21.50 5.74
N VAL A 12 35.74 22.31 5.58
CA VAL A 12 34.44 22.08 6.25
C VAL A 12 33.67 21.03 5.47
N LEU A 13 33.64 19.79 5.97
CA LEU A 13 32.71 18.75 5.49
C LEU A 13 31.31 19.10 5.95
N LEU A 14 30.49 19.61 5.05
CA LEU A 14 29.03 19.69 5.24
C LEU A 14 28.44 18.29 5.14
N GLY A 15 28.28 17.64 6.27
CA GLY A 15 27.53 16.39 6.38
C GLY A 15 26.06 16.65 6.08
N VAL A 16 25.59 16.28 4.90
CA VAL A 16 24.15 16.15 4.60
C VAL A 16 23.61 14.95 5.39
N SER A 17 23.09 15.24 6.58
CA SER A 17 22.34 14.24 7.37
C SER A 17 21.01 14.02 6.67
N SER A 18 20.97 13.02 5.79
CA SER A 18 19.71 12.49 5.27
C SER A 18 19.02 11.79 6.44
N CYS A 19 18.02 12.43 7.03
CA CYS A 19 17.14 11.78 7.97
C CYS A 19 16.29 10.74 7.21
N ILE A 20 16.84 9.56 7.01
CA ILE A 20 16.04 8.36 6.74
C ILE A 20 15.30 8.10 8.07
N LYS A 21 14.01 8.42 8.12
CA LYS A 21 13.13 7.97 9.20
C LYS A 21 13.10 6.44 9.12
N GLU A 22 13.89 5.77 9.93
CA GLU A 22 13.70 4.34 10.18
C GLU A 22 12.29 4.16 10.71
N LYS A 23 11.46 3.43 9.97
CA LYS A 23 10.12 3.06 10.40
C LYS A 23 10.25 2.20 11.67
N GLN A 24 9.66 2.65 12.76
CA GLN A 24 9.47 1.80 13.93
C GLN A 24 8.59 0.61 13.50
N THR A 25 9.16 -0.59 13.46
CA THR A 25 8.44 -1.84 13.25
C THR A 25 7.27 -1.93 14.23
N GLY A 26 6.03 -1.98 13.69
CA GLY A 26 4.81 -2.12 14.49
C GLY A 26 3.92 -0.88 14.62
N ALA A 27 4.26 0.25 13.98
CA ALA A 27 3.36 1.40 13.92
C ALA A 27 2.52 1.39 12.63
N ASP A 28 1.22 1.66 12.76
CA ASP A 28 0.35 1.85 11.60
C ASP A 28 0.79 3.06 10.77
N LEU A 29 0.77 2.94 9.44
CA LEU A 29 0.93 4.08 8.55
C LEU A 29 -0.25 5.03 8.70
N VAL A 30 0.03 6.33 8.57
CA VAL A 30 -0.96 7.40 8.63
C VAL A 30 -1.04 8.16 7.31
N VAL A 31 -2.06 8.99 7.17
CA VAL A 31 -2.20 9.90 6.01
C VAL A 31 -0.97 10.80 5.94
N GLY A 32 -0.38 10.90 4.75
CA GLY A 32 0.86 11.62 4.47
C GLY A 32 2.12 10.75 4.46
N ASP A 33 2.05 9.51 4.96
CA ASP A 33 3.18 8.58 4.86
C ASP A 33 3.36 8.08 3.42
N VAL A 34 4.58 7.64 3.12
CA VAL A 34 4.96 7.10 1.82
C VAL A 34 4.64 5.62 1.75
N VAL A 35 4.13 5.16 0.60
CA VAL A 35 3.97 3.73 0.31
C VAL A 35 5.31 3.02 0.43
N PRO A 36 5.45 1.98 1.29
CA PRO A 36 6.70 1.25 1.49
C PRO A 36 7.19 0.52 0.25
N ASP A 37 8.46 0.12 0.26
CA ASP A 37 9.00 -0.80 -0.74
C ASP A 37 8.59 -2.24 -0.39
N PHE A 38 8.02 -2.92 -1.37
CA PHE A 38 7.71 -4.35 -1.33
C PHE A 38 7.55 -4.90 -2.74
N THR A 39 7.53 -6.22 -2.87
CA THR A 39 7.16 -6.93 -4.09
C THR A 39 6.14 -8.01 -3.75
N ALA A 40 5.02 -8.03 -4.45
CA ALA A 40 3.95 -9.00 -4.30
C ALA A 40 3.68 -9.70 -5.63
N VAL A 41 3.79 -11.03 -5.64
CA VAL A 41 3.40 -11.85 -6.80
C VAL A 41 1.89 -12.04 -6.77
N MET A 42 1.23 -11.71 -7.88
CA MET A 42 -0.21 -11.79 -8.02
C MET A 42 -0.65 -13.15 -8.56
N SER A 43 -1.92 -13.50 -8.37
CA SER A 43 -2.51 -14.78 -8.78
C SER A 43 -2.56 -15.01 -10.30
N ASP A 44 -2.39 -13.96 -11.09
CA ASP A 44 -2.26 -14.00 -12.56
C ASP A 44 -0.81 -14.10 -13.06
N GLY A 45 0.16 -14.19 -12.13
CA GLY A 45 1.59 -14.26 -12.42
C GLY A 45 2.27 -12.90 -12.61
N SER A 46 1.54 -11.80 -12.56
CA SER A 46 2.13 -10.46 -12.56
C SER A 46 2.78 -10.12 -11.22
N GLU A 47 3.63 -9.10 -11.21
CA GLU A 47 4.20 -8.54 -9.99
C GLU A 47 3.70 -7.12 -9.76
N VAL A 48 3.41 -6.81 -8.51
CA VAL A 48 3.12 -5.45 -8.03
C VAL A 48 4.17 -5.04 -7.03
N THR A 49 4.79 -3.90 -7.25
CA THR A 49 5.82 -3.36 -6.36
C THR A 49 5.39 -2.04 -5.72
N GLY A 50 5.93 -1.74 -4.53
CA GLY A 50 5.72 -0.44 -3.90
C GLY A 50 6.16 0.72 -4.81
N ALA A 51 7.23 0.54 -5.59
CA ALA A 51 7.69 1.54 -6.56
C ALA A 51 6.63 1.85 -7.63
N GLN A 52 6.01 0.83 -8.22
CA GLN A 52 4.93 1.01 -9.20
C GLN A 52 3.70 1.70 -8.60
N LEU A 53 3.37 1.38 -7.34
CA LEU A 53 2.23 1.97 -6.63
C LEU A 53 2.47 3.42 -6.17
N ARG A 54 3.72 3.89 -6.22
CA ARG A 54 4.05 5.30 -5.97
C ARG A 54 3.82 6.22 -7.17
N GLU A 55 3.45 5.68 -8.32
CA GLU A 55 3.15 6.48 -9.51
C GLU A 55 1.64 6.67 -9.67
N GLY A 56 1.18 7.91 -9.78
CA GLY A 56 -0.24 8.25 -9.97
C GLY A 56 -1.12 7.81 -8.80
N VAL A 57 -2.36 7.39 -9.10
CA VAL A 57 -3.33 6.95 -8.07
C VAL A 57 -3.31 5.44 -7.93
N CYS A 58 -3.29 4.97 -6.67
CA CYS A 58 -3.43 3.56 -6.38
C CYS A 58 -4.34 3.28 -5.17
N CYS A 59 -4.88 2.06 -5.15
CA CYS A 59 -5.66 1.52 -4.05
C CYS A 59 -5.03 0.19 -3.61
N ILE A 60 -4.57 0.13 -2.36
CA ILE A 60 -3.95 -1.06 -1.75
C ILE A 60 -4.93 -1.63 -0.73
N VAL A 61 -5.28 -2.89 -0.87
CA VAL A 61 -6.29 -3.56 -0.06
C VAL A 61 -5.68 -4.76 0.64
N PHE A 62 -5.62 -4.72 1.96
CA PHE A 62 -5.28 -5.88 2.78
C PHE A 62 -6.55 -6.55 3.31
N PHE A 63 -6.61 -7.86 3.16
CA PHE A 63 -7.81 -8.65 3.50
C PHE A 63 -7.46 -10.05 4.01
N THR A 64 -8.48 -10.73 4.56
CA THR A 64 -8.56 -12.19 4.65
C THR A 64 -9.97 -12.63 4.31
N THR A 65 -10.13 -13.81 3.73
CA THR A 65 -11.47 -14.33 3.36
C THR A 65 -12.27 -14.82 4.57
N SER A 66 -11.60 -15.04 5.70
CA SER A 66 -12.23 -15.40 6.97
C SER A 66 -12.82 -14.21 7.73
N CYS A 67 -12.44 -12.98 7.39
CA CYS A 67 -12.91 -11.77 8.07
C CYS A 67 -14.28 -11.33 7.53
N PRO A 68 -15.32 -11.22 8.39
CA PRO A 68 -16.66 -10.79 7.97
C PRO A 68 -16.67 -9.40 7.32
N ASP A 69 -15.96 -8.43 7.87
CA ASP A 69 -15.90 -7.07 7.35
C ASP A 69 -15.18 -7.02 5.99
N CYS A 70 -14.15 -7.85 5.78
CA CYS A 70 -13.54 -8.02 4.45
C CYS A 70 -14.55 -8.54 3.44
N ARG A 71 -15.35 -9.52 3.81
CA ARG A 71 -16.41 -10.09 2.94
C ARG A 71 -17.46 -9.06 2.54
N GLN A 72 -17.75 -8.09 3.40
CA GLN A 72 -18.68 -7.00 3.09
C GLN A 72 -18.10 -5.99 2.12
N VAL A 73 -16.81 -5.67 2.22
CA VAL A 73 -16.18 -4.63 1.39
C VAL A 73 -15.67 -5.17 0.04
N LEU A 74 -15.32 -6.44 -0.07
CA LEU A 74 -14.76 -7.01 -1.31
C LEU A 74 -15.65 -6.82 -2.54
N PRO A 75 -17.01 -6.93 -2.48
CA PRO A 75 -17.88 -6.62 -3.62
C PRO A 75 -17.74 -5.16 -4.10
N HIS A 76 -17.62 -4.21 -3.16
CA HIS A 76 -17.40 -2.80 -3.49
C HIS A 76 -16.04 -2.61 -4.16
N MET A 77 -15.00 -3.28 -3.66
CA MET A 77 -13.65 -3.23 -4.23
C MET A 77 -13.60 -3.83 -5.65
N GLN A 78 -14.35 -4.90 -5.92
CA GLN A 78 -14.48 -5.45 -7.27
C GLN A 78 -15.10 -4.42 -8.23
N ARG A 79 -16.17 -3.75 -7.80
CA ARG A 79 -16.83 -2.71 -8.59
C ARG A 79 -15.91 -1.53 -8.82
N LEU A 80 -15.24 -1.01 -7.79
CA LEU A 80 -14.29 0.09 -7.88
C LEU A 80 -13.14 -0.23 -8.84
N ARG A 81 -12.56 -1.43 -8.73
CA ARG A 81 -11.51 -1.83 -9.67
C ARG A 81 -12.00 -1.81 -11.11
N ASN A 82 -13.19 -2.37 -11.38
CA ASN A 82 -13.73 -2.41 -12.74
C ASN A 82 -13.97 -1.01 -13.32
N GLU A 83 -14.36 -0.06 -12.47
CA GLU A 83 -14.66 1.31 -12.88
C GLU A 83 -13.42 2.19 -13.01
N TYR A 84 -12.48 2.09 -12.06
CA TYR A 84 -11.36 3.03 -11.98
C TYR A 84 -10.05 2.53 -12.60
N GLN A 85 -9.88 1.22 -12.77
CA GLN A 85 -8.69 0.70 -13.44
C GLN A 85 -8.55 1.19 -14.90
N PRO A 86 -9.62 1.27 -15.71
CA PRO A 86 -9.55 1.86 -17.04
C PRO A 86 -9.19 3.36 -17.05
N GLN A 87 -9.37 4.03 -15.91
CA GLN A 87 -9.00 5.43 -15.70
C GLN A 87 -7.56 5.62 -15.19
N GLY A 88 -6.78 4.53 -15.11
CA GLY A 88 -5.39 4.56 -14.71
C GLY A 88 -5.14 4.34 -13.21
N VAL A 89 -6.16 4.07 -12.41
CA VAL A 89 -5.98 3.71 -10.99
C VAL A 89 -5.43 2.29 -10.87
N ARG A 90 -4.33 2.12 -10.15
CA ARG A 90 -3.74 0.81 -9.87
C ARG A 90 -4.35 0.20 -8.63
N PHE A 91 -4.59 -1.11 -8.66
CA PHE A 91 -5.15 -1.85 -7.52
C PHE A 91 -4.20 -2.98 -7.12
N ALA A 92 -3.97 -3.13 -5.81
CA ALA A 92 -3.24 -4.24 -5.23
C ALA A 92 -4.07 -4.88 -4.12
N PHE A 93 -4.48 -6.13 -4.31
CA PHE A 93 -5.19 -6.93 -3.32
C PHE A 93 -4.23 -7.93 -2.70
N ILE A 94 -3.90 -7.77 -1.43
CA ILE A 94 -2.85 -8.51 -0.74
C ILE A 94 -3.46 -9.15 0.50
N SER A 95 -3.35 -10.48 0.63
CA SER A 95 -3.84 -11.14 1.83
C SER A 95 -2.94 -10.85 3.04
N ARG A 96 -3.53 -10.87 4.22
CA ARG A 96 -2.82 -10.82 5.49
C ARG A 96 -2.70 -12.22 6.06
N ALA A 97 -1.64 -12.95 5.73
CA ALA A 97 -1.38 -14.32 6.20
C ALA A 97 -2.47 -15.33 5.81
N GLU A 98 -2.84 -15.36 4.52
CA GLU A 98 -3.77 -16.35 3.97
C GLU A 98 -3.23 -16.91 2.65
N GLY A 99 -3.21 -18.24 2.53
CA GLY A 99 -2.66 -18.94 1.36
C GLY A 99 -3.58 -18.88 0.14
N ALA A 100 -3.03 -19.19 -1.03
CA ALA A 100 -3.70 -19.04 -2.32
C ALA A 100 -4.92 -19.94 -2.50
N GLU A 101 -4.96 -21.11 -1.87
CA GLU A 101 -6.05 -22.09 -2.05
C GLU A 101 -7.38 -21.54 -1.50
N SER A 102 -7.41 -21.15 -0.23
CA SER A 102 -8.61 -20.61 0.41
C SER A 102 -9.12 -19.32 -0.25
N ILE A 103 -8.19 -18.46 -0.70
CA ILE A 103 -8.56 -17.24 -1.42
C ILE A 103 -9.18 -17.61 -2.77
N ARG A 104 -8.59 -18.54 -3.52
CA ARG A 104 -9.09 -18.97 -4.83
C ARG A 104 -10.46 -19.59 -4.74
N GLU A 105 -10.70 -20.45 -3.75
CA GLU A 105 -12.02 -21.04 -3.50
C GLU A 105 -13.08 -19.95 -3.24
N TYR A 106 -12.74 -18.99 -2.38
CA TYR A 106 -13.65 -17.89 -2.07
C TYR A 106 -13.92 -17.00 -3.29
N TRP A 107 -12.89 -16.72 -4.12
CA TRP A 107 -13.02 -15.95 -5.36
C TRP A 107 -13.96 -16.61 -6.35
N ILE A 108 -13.78 -17.92 -6.58
CA ILE A 108 -14.65 -18.70 -7.46
C ILE A 108 -16.09 -18.70 -6.95
N ALA A 109 -16.30 -18.94 -5.66
CA ALA A 109 -17.63 -19.00 -5.05
C ALA A 109 -18.39 -17.67 -5.13
N ASN A 110 -17.68 -16.53 -5.19
CA ASN A 110 -18.27 -15.19 -5.24
C ASN A 110 -18.14 -14.51 -6.64
N GLY A 111 -17.58 -15.18 -7.64
CA GLY A 111 -17.45 -14.65 -9.00
C GLY A 111 -16.47 -13.49 -9.12
N TYR A 112 -15.45 -13.42 -8.25
CA TYR A 112 -14.43 -12.37 -8.34
C TYR A 112 -13.41 -12.69 -9.44
N ASN A 113 -12.99 -11.63 -10.16
CA ASN A 113 -11.96 -11.70 -11.20
C ASN A 113 -10.75 -10.77 -10.89
N ILE A 114 -10.64 -10.32 -9.66
CA ILE A 114 -9.54 -9.47 -9.21
C ILE A 114 -8.29 -10.34 -9.02
N PRO A 115 -7.13 -9.98 -9.61
CA PRO A 115 -5.86 -10.57 -9.20
C PRO A 115 -5.58 -10.27 -7.72
N PHE A 116 -5.11 -11.27 -7.00
CA PHE A 116 -4.74 -11.14 -5.59
C PHE A 116 -3.32 -11.68 -5.35
N SER A 117 -2.65 -11.18 -4.34
CA SER A 117 -1.42 -11.76 -3.82
C SER A 117 -1.70 -12.54 -2.55
N ALA A 118 -1.41 -13.83 -2.57
CA ALA A 118 -1.51 -14.68 -1.39
C ALA A 118 -0.21 -14.59 -0.58
N GLN A 119 -0.32 -14.15 0.66
CA GLN A 119 0.78 -14.09 1.61
C GLN A 119 0.54 -15.11 2.71
N THR A 120 1.47 -16.05 2.92
CA THR A 120 1.37 -17.04 4.01
C THR A 120 1.83 -16.49 5.35
N ASP A 121 2.46 -15.33 5.34
CA ASP A 121 2.95 -14.56 6.47
C ASP A 121 2.34 -13.15 6.48
N ARG A 122 2.89 -12.27 7.32
CA ARG A 122 2.43 -10.89 7.47
C ARG A 122 3.45 -9.86 7.01
N ASP A 123 4.53 -10.28 6.39
CA ASP A 123 5.69 -9.43 6.14
C ASP A 123 5.34 -8.16 5.35
N ILE A 124 4.60 -8.29 4.24
CA ILE A 124 4.15 -7.13 3.48
C ILE A 124 3.12 -6.31 4.29
N TYR A 125 2.18 -6.96 4.97
CA TYR A 125 1.17 -6.28 5.77
C TYR A 125 1.80 -5.44 6.90
N GLU A 126 2.82 -5.98 7.58
CA GLU A 126 3.51 -5.32 8.69
C GLU A 126 4.30 -4.07 8.28
N LEU A 127 4.58 -3.90 6.99
CA LEU A 127 5.10 -2.64 6.46
C LEU A 127 4.06 -1.50 6.54
N PHE A 128 2.78 -1.82 6.61
CA PHE A 128 1.67 -0.87 6.58
C PHE A 128 0.95 -0.72 7.91
N ALA A 129 0.78 -1.83 8.65
CA ALA A 129 -0.03 -1.83 9.86
C ALA A 129 0.31 -3.01 10.80
N ALA A 130 0.02 -2.80 12.09
CA ALA A 130 0.21 -3.83 13.11
C ALA A 130 -0.98 -4.80 13.21
N SER A 131 -2.22 -4.31 12.98
CA SER A 131 -3.43 -5.09 13.22
C SER A 131 -4.59 -4.64 12.34
N ARG A 132 -5.65 -5.47 12.29
CA ARG A 132 -6.96 -5.26 11.65
C ARG A 132 -6.94 -5.37 10.12
N VAL A 133 -7.96 -6.00 9.59
CA VAL A 133 -8.39 -6.00 8.19
C VAL A 133 -9.93 -5.94 8.16
N PRO A 134 -10.57 -5.39 7.11
CA PRO A 134 -9.92 -4.83 5.93
C PRO A 134 -9.09 -3.60 6.26
N ARG A 135 -8.05 -3.37 5.49
CA ARG A 135 -7.30 -2.13 5.52
C ARG A 135 -7.06 -1.67 4.09
N ILE A 136 -7.59 -0.49 3.78
CA ILE A 136 -7.58 0.05 2.43
C ILE A 136 -6.86 1.37 2.46
N TYR A 137 -5.85 1.51 1.60
CA TYR A 137 -5.09 2.73 1.42
C TYR A 137 -5.37 3.28 0.03
N ILE A 138 -5.82 4.53 -0.05
CA ILE A 138 -5.89 5.27 -1.32
C ILE A 138 -4.73 6.25 -1.32
N CYS A 139 -3.90 6.16 -2.37
CA CYS A 139 -2.65 6.89 -2.45
C CYS A 139 -2.59 7.67 -3.77
N ARG A 140 -1.86 8.78 -3.76
CA ARG A 140 -1.52 9.55 -4.96
C ARG A 140 -0.04 9.93 -4.91
N ASP A 141 0.67 9.65 -5.99
CA ASP A 141 2.10 9.98 -6.17
C ASP A 141 2.96 9.53 -4.97
N GLY A 142 2.70 8.31 -4.50
CA GLY A 142 3.41 7.66 -3.42
C GLY A 142 2.98 8.06 -2.01
N LEU A 143 2.08 9.01 -1.84
CA LEU A 143 1.60 9.46 -0.53
C LEU A 143 0.22 8.89 -0.23
N ILE A 144 0.04 8.36 0.98
CA ILE A 144 -1.25 7.91 1.49
C ILE A 144 -2.16 9.14 1.67
N LYS A 145 -3.32 9.12 1.01
CA LYS A 145 -4.32 10.19 1.07
C LYS A 145 -5.51 9.83 1.93
N SER A 146 -5.91 8.55 1.95
CA SER A 146 -7.01 8.06 2.78
C SER A 146 -6.71 6.66 3.27
N ILE A 147 -7.20 6.34 4.47
CA ILE A 147 -7.08 5.03 5.10
C ILE A 147 -8.46 4.63 5.61
N PHE A 148 -8.91 3.44 5.21
CA PHE A 148 -10.15 2.85 5.69
C PHE A 148 -9.83 1.53 6.39
N THR A 149 -10.42 1.35 7.56
CA THR A 149 -10.25 0.15 8.38
C THR A 149 -11.62 -0.37 8.78
N ASP A 150 -11.68 -1.54 9.37
CA ASP A 150 -12.75 -2.27 10.03
C ASP A 150 -14.08 -1.52 10.37
N SER A 151 -14.54 -0.65 9.51
CA SER A 151 -15.87 -0.07 9.63
C SER A 151 -16.88 -1.03 8.98
N PRO A 152 -17.86 -1.55 9.71
CA PRO A 152 -18.88 -2.44 9.15
C PRO A 152 -19.79 -1.74 8.13
N THR A 153 -19.57 -0.47 7.88
CA THR A 153 -20.41 0.38 7.02
C THR A 153 -19.64 1.03 5.88
N LEU A 154 -18.43 0.54 5.53
CA LEU A 154 -17.69 1.07 4.37
C LEU A 154 -18.53 0.90 3.10
N SER A 155 -19.03 2.00 2.58
CA SER A 155 -19.84 2.03 1.38
C SER A 155 -18.96 2.17 0.12
N TYR A 156 -19.53 1.77 -1.01
CA TYR A 156 -18.92 2.03 -2.31
C TYR A 156 -18.69 3.52 -2.52
N GLU A 157 -19.67 4.36 -2.16
CA GLU A 157 -19.67 5.80 -2.36
C GLU A 157 -18.53 6.50 -1.60
N GLU A 158 -18.26 6.09 -0.36
CA GLU A 158 -17.15 6.63 0.44
C GLU A 158 -15.80 6.32 -0.19
N LEU A 159 -15.62 5.09 -0.63
CA LEU A 159 -14.38 4.65 -1.29
C LEU A 159 -14.20 5.31 -2.65
N ALA A 160 -15.27 5.43 -3.44
CA ALA A 160 -15.27 6.10 -4.74
C ALA A 160 -14.91 7.58 -4.59
N ALA A 161 -15.55 8.29 -3.65
CA ALA A 161 -15.26 9.69 -3.39
C ALA A 161 -13.79 9.95 -3.02
N ALA A 162 -13.18 9.03 -2.25
CA ALA A 162 -11.77 9.15 -1.90
C ALA A 162 -10.84 8.92 -3.10
N ILE A 163 -11.21 8.05 -4.04
CA ILE A 163 -10.48 7.86 -5.30
C ILE A 163 -10.66 9.10 -6.20
N ASP A 164 -11.87 9.61 -6.35
CA ASP A 164 -12.20 10.78 -7.17
C ASP A 164 -11.37 12.00 -6.76
N ILE A 165 -11.25 12.27 -5.46
CA ILE A 165 -10.40 13.35 -4.91
C ILE A 165 -8.92 13.16 -5.33
N CYS A 166 -8.48 11.93 -5.51
CA CYS A 166 -7.10 11.64 -5.91
C CYS A 166 -6.88 11.72 -7.44
N ILE A 167 -7.92 11.58 -8.26
CA ILE A 167 -7.81 11.66 -9.72
C ILE A 167 -7.78 13.14 -10.20
N LEU A 168 -8.48 14.03 -9.48
CA LEU A 168 -8.50 15.48 -9.76
C LEU A 168 -7.15 16.13 -9.49
#